data_edf77217b1e890ca5dabcbb73d26fd6a
#
_entry.id   edf77217b1e890ca5dabcbb73d26fd6a
#
_cell.length_a   1.000
_cell.length_b   1.000
_cell.length_c   1.000
_cell.angle_alpha   90.00
_cell.angle_beta   90.00
_cell.angle_gamma   90.00
#
_symmetry.space_group_name_H-M   'P 1'
#
loop_
_entity.id
_entity.type
_entity.pdbx_description
1 polymer ?
#
loop_
_entity_poly.entity_id
_entity_poly.type
_entity_poly.pdbx_seq_one_letter_code
_entity_poly.pdbx_strand_id
1 'polypeptide(L)'
;MPRKTVLIVVKGYPRLTETFISQEIMGLERRGLQIELVSLRRPTSSITHPIHAEIKAPIKYLPEYIHAEPVRAFNGWFKAQKLAGYNTAIQMFLQDFARDRTRNRVRRFLQACILASEVGPNIGKVYAHFLHAPASVARYASVMRDLPFSLSAHAVDIWTSPDWELTEKINSAEWTTVCSKAGAAKLRSLAENPSKVFMLYHGLDLKRFKPRKLLVPENDGTPSKPPVKLISVGRTVQKKGFDVLLEALASMPDNLCWEWTHIGDGPHTKKLKNHAKSLGISDFIHWRGAQDSNKVIMALRQSDFFVLPCRRDDYGNQDGLPNVLMEAQSQG
;
A
#
# COMPACT_ATOMS: atom_id res chain seq x y z
N MET A 1 20.19 2.08 27.97
CA MET A 1 20.64 1.63 26.63
C MET A 1 20.12 2.60 25.61
N PRO A 2 20.92 3.05 24.61
CA PRO A 2 20.39 3.89 23.53
C PRO A 2 19.24 3.16 22.84
N ARG A 3 18.16 3.89 22.51
CA ARG A 3 17.01 3.32 21.82
C ARG A 3 17.46 2.84 20.43
N LYS A 4 17.29 1.55 20.15
CA LYS A 4 17.63 1.00 18.84
C LYS A 4 16.66 1.52 17.78
N THR A 5 17.18 1.90 16.63
CA THR A 5 16.39 2.40 15.48
C THR A 5 15.66 1.25 14.77
N VAL A 6 14.43 1.47 14.37
CA VAL A 6 13.66 0.56 13.52
C VAL A 6 13.88 0.92 12.04
N LEU A 7 14.36 -0.04 11.26
CA LEU A 7 14.50 0.11 9.81
C LEU A 7 13.22 -0.32 9.13
N ILE A 8 12.50 0.60 8.49
CA ILE A 8 11.27 0.29 7.76
C ILE A 8 11.57 0.15 6.27
N VAL A 9 11.27 -1.03 5.71
CA VAL A 9 11.49 -1.35 4.28
C VAL A 9 10.18 -1.27 3.53
N VAL A 10 10.14 -0.43 2.49
CA VAL A 10 8.97 -0.20 1.64
C VAL A 10 9.30 -0.35 0.15
N LYS A 11 8.31 -0.65 -0.68
CA LYS A 11 8.52 -0.81 -2.12
C LYS A 11 8.88 0.49 -2.83
N GLY A 12 8.29 1.59 -2.43
CA GLY A 12 8.49 2.94 -2.95
C GLY A 12 7.96 3.96 -1.95
N TYR A 13 8.67 5.06 -1.76
CA TYR A 13 8.24 6.11 -0.83
C TYR A 13 8.80 7.48 -1.27
N PRO A 14 8.03 8.58 -1.16
CA PRO A 14 6.60 8.62 -0.83
C PRO A 14 5.70 8.05 -1.94
N ARG A 15 4.50 7.58 -1.57
CA ARG A 15 3.49 7.09 -2.52
C ARG A 15 2.11 7.62 -2.20
N LEU A 16 1.45 8.18 -3.21
CA LEU A 16 0.12 8.78 -3.09
C LEU A 16 -0.95 7.78 -2.61
N THR A 17 -0.83 6.50 -3.00
CA THR A 17 -1.84 5.46 -2.72
C THR A 17 -1.59 4.66 -1.45
N GLU A 18 -0.54 4.99 -0.69
CA GLU A 18 -0.11 4.24 0.51
C GLU A 18 -0.05 5.16 1.75
N THR A 19 -1.07 6.02 1.92
CA THR A 19 -1.18 6.98 3.04
C THR A 19 -1.14 6.33 4.40
N PHE A 20 -1.64 5.09 4.52
CA PHE A 20 -1.62 4.33 5.77
C PHE A 20 -0.20 4.04 6.28
N ILE A 21 0.77 3.80 5.37
CA ILE A 21 2.18 3.63 5.74
C ILE A 21 2.72 4.92 6.33
N SER A 22 2.44 6.06 5.69
CA SER A 22 2.88 7.37 6.17
C SER A 22 2.23 7.73 7.51
N GLN A 23 0.95 7.40 7.71
CA GLN A 23 0.27 7.59 8.98
C GLN A 23 0.86 6.71 10.10
N GLU A 24 1.21 5.46 9.79
CA GLU A 24 1.87 4.56 10.73
C GLU A 24 3.25 5.09 11.11
N ILE A 25 4.11 5.44 10.14
CA ILE A 25 5.45 6.00 10.39
C ILE A 25 5.36 7.23 11.29
N MET A 26 4.51 8.19 10.93
CA MET A 26 4.32 9.40 11.72
C MET A 26 3.81 9.09 13.12
N GLY A 27 2.88 8.13 13.25
CA GLY A 27 2.34 7.69 14.54
C GLY A 27 3.41 7.05 15.44
N LEU A 28 4.34 6.30 14.86
CA LEU A 28 5.47 5.69 15.55
C LEU A 28 6.51 6.75 15.97
N GLU A 29 6.86 7.70 15.08
CA GLU A 29 7.73 8.84 15.43
C GLU A 29 7.17 9.67 16.58
N ARG A 30 5.87 9.98 16.56
CA ARG A 30 5.20 10.72 17.64
C ARG A 30 5.23 10.00 18.98
N ARG A 31 5.37 8.66 18.97
CA ARG A 31 5.57 7.84 20.18
C ARG A 31 7.03 7.69 20.58
N GLY A 32 7.93 8.40 19.89
CA GLY A 32 9.34 8.46 20.20
C GLY A 32 10.18 7.29 19.69
N LEU A 33 9.69 6.53 18.71
CA LEU A 33 10.50 5.56 18.00
C LEU A 33 11.45 6.29 17.04
N GLN A 34 12.71 5.87 17.02
CA GLN A 34 13.65 6.27 15.99
C GLN A 34 13.45 5.37 14.77
N ILE A 35 13.29 5.98 13.60
CA ILE A 35 12.97 5.28 12.35
C ILE A 35 13.95 5.70 11.27
N GLU A 36 14.41 4.74 10.49
CA GLU A 36 15.05 4.93 9.19
C GLU A 36 14.22 4.24 8.11
N LEU A 37 14.05 4.89 6.97
CA LEU A 37 13.28 4.34 5.85
C LEU A 37 14.21 3.84 4.75
N VAL A 38 13.91 2.66 4.22
CA VAL A 38 14.53 2.14 3.00
C VAL A 38 13.46 1.89 1.95
N SER A 39 13.58 2.58 0.85
CA SER A 39 12.71 2.43 -0.30
C SER A 39 13.42 1.66 -1.42
N LEU A 40 12.80 0.58 -1.92
CA LEU A 40 13.38 -0.26 -2.98
C LEU A 40 13.42 0.43 -4.34
N ARG A 41 12.83 1.61 -4.45
CA ARG A 41 12.87 2.44 -5.66
C ARG A 41 12.55 3.90 -5.32
N ARG A 42 12.90 4.81 -6.21
CA ARG A 42 12.48 6.20 -6.13
C ARG A 42 10.98 6.35 -6.40
N PRO A 43 10.34 7.43 -5.90
CA PRO A 43 8.94 7.71 -6.19
C PRO A 43 8.72 7.93 -7.70
N THR A 44 7.57 7.48 -8.21
CA THR A 44 7.19 7.63 -9.62
C THR A 44 6.18 8.76 -9.85
N SER A 45 5.63 9.33 -8.78
CA SER A 45 4.67 10.44 -8.82
C SER A 45 5.29 11.69 -8.24
N SER A 46 5.04 12.84 -8.86
CA SER A 46 5.36 14.16 -8.33
C SER A 46 4.35 14.65 -7.28
N ILE A 47 3.15 14.06 -7.23
CA ILE A 47 2.12 14.42 -6.26
C ILE A 47 2.42 13.70 -4.94
N THR A 48 2.47 14.47 -3.86
CA THR A 48 2.67 13.97 -2.50
C THR A 48 1.56 14.48 -1.58
N HIS A 49 1.33 13.78 -0.46
CA HIS A 49 0.45 14.27 0.58
C HIS A 49 1.22 15.14 1.59
N PRO A 50 0.58 16.12 2.25
CA PRO A 50 1.22 16.94 3.28
C PRO A 50 1.91 16.13 4.38
N ILE A 51 1.37 14.97 4.76
CA ILE A 51 1.95 14.08 5.76
C ILE A 51 3.39 13.66 5.45
N HIS A 52 3.76 13.54 4.16
CA HIS A 52 5.11 13.14 3.78
C HIS A 52 6.17 14.18 4.18
N ALA A 53 5.81 15.47 4.21
CA ALA A 53 6.70 16.55 4.65
C ALA A 53 6.88 16.62 6.18
N GLU A 54 5.98 15.99 6.94
CA GLU A 54 6.03 15.97 8.41
C GLU A 54 6.88 14.82 8.97
N ILE A 55 7.08 13.76 8.19
CA ILE A 55 7.89 12.60 8.57
C ILE A 55 9.37 13.01 8.55
N LYS A 56 10.04 12.76 9.68
CA LYS A 56 11.46 13.15 9.91
C LYS A 56 12.44 12.03 9.62
N ALA A 57 11.96 10.78 9.51
CA ALA A 57 12.80 9.62 9.26
C ALA A 57 13.65 9.79 8.00
N PRO A 58 14.97 9.62 8.08
CA PRO A 58 15.85 9.66 6.91
C PRO A 58 15.50 8.52 5.95
N ILE A 59 15.56 8.80 4.64
CA ILE A 59 15.20 7.86 3.59
C ILE A 59 16.43 7.49 2.77
N LYS A 60 16.68 6.19 2.66
CA LYS A 60 17.66 5.62 1.72
C LYS A 60 16.91 4.97 0.56
N TYR A 61 17.39 5.22 -0.66
CA TYR A 61 16.85 4.56 -1.86
C TYR A 61 17.82 3.48 -2.34
N LEU A 62 17.31 2.29 -2.56
CA LEU A 62 18.02 1.23 -3.25
C LEU A 62 17.79 1.34 -4.77
N PRO A 63 18.71 0.86 -5.61
CA PRO A 63 18.49 0.83 -7.04
C PRO A 63 17.31 -0.08 -7.38
N GLU A 64 16.33 0.45 -8.12
CA GLU A 64 15.18 -0.37 -8.57
C GLU A 64 15.67 -1.48 -9.50
N TYR A 65 16.63 -1.13 -10.37
CA TYR A 65 17.31 -2.08 -11.26
C TYR A 65 18.80 -2.07 -10.94
N ILE A 66 19.38 -3.25 -10.78
CA ILE A 66 20.78 -3.41 -10.37
C ILE A 66 21.75 -2.77 -11.37
N HIS A 67 21.42 -2.80 -12.66
CA HIS A 67 22.26 -2.20 -13.72
C HIS A 67 22.29 -0.65 -13.65
N ALA A 68 21.40 -0.01 -12.90
CA ALA A 68 21.44 1.44 -12.70
C ALA A 68 22.58 1.88 -11.75
N GLU A 69 22.99 1.02 -10.82
CA GLU A 69 24.07 1.26 -9.86
C GLU A 69 24.96 0.00 -9.72
N PRO A 70 25.63 -0.47 -10.77
CA PRO A 70 26.33 -1.75 -10.78
C PRO A 70 27.49 -1.81 -9.79
N VAL A 71 28.24 -0.72 -9.65
CA VAL A 71 29.36 -0.62 -8.69
C VAL A 71 28.87 -0.72 -7.24
N ARG A 72 27.76 -0.06 -6.91
CA ARG A 72 27.14 -0.15 -5.58
C ARG A 72 26.64 -1.55 -5.30
N ALA A 73 26.03 -2.20 -6.30
CA ALA A 73 25.56 -3.58 -6.18
C ALA A 73 26.69 -4.57 -5.95
N PHE A 74 27.78 -4.45 -6.72
CA PHE A 74 28.98 -5.26 -6.55
C PHE A 74 29.63 -5.05 -5.17
N ASN A 75 29.85 -3.82 -4.78
CA ASN A 75 30.41 -3.47 -3.48
C ASN A 75 29.51 -3.96 -2.32
N GLY A 76 28.19 -3.82 -2.46
CA GLY A 76 27.21 -4.31 -1.50
C GLY A 76 27.30 -5.82 -1.34
N TRP A 77 27.31 -6.55 -2.45
CA TRP A 77 27.47 -8.01 -2.46
C TRP A 77 28.82 -8.44 -1.84
N PHE A 78 29.92 -7.82 -2.23
CA PHE A 78 31.26 -8.15 -1.71
C PHE A 78 31.37 -7.90 -0.19
N LYS A 79 30.79 -6.80 0.31
CA LYS A 79 30.75 -6.53 1.74
C LYS A 79 29.82 -7.48 2.50
N ALA A 80 28.68 -7.84 1.89
CA ALA A 80 27.72 -8.75 2.50
C ALA A 80 28.29 -10.15 2.76
N GLN A 81 29.20 -10.64 1.90
CA GLN A 81 29.89 -11.94 2.09
C GLN A 81 30.67 -12.04 3.41
N LYS A 82 31.06 -10.89 4.00
CA LYS A 82 31.78 -10.83 5.27
C LYS A 82 30.85 -10.86 6.50
N LEU A 83 29.55 -10.79 6.29
CA LEU A 83 28.57 -10.86 7.38
C LEU A 83 28.33 -12.30 7.82
N ALA A 84 28.19 -12.51 9.14
CA ALA A 84 28.06 -13.86 9.72
C ALA A 84 26.89 -14.67 9.13
N GLY A 85 25.76 -14.01 8.83
CA GLY A 85 24.57 -14.66 8.31
C GLY A 85 24.53 -14.80 6.77
N TYR A 86 25.58 -14.39 6.05
CA TYR A 86 25.56 -14.42 4.57
C TYR A 86 25.34 -15.83 4.00
N ASN A 87 26.04 -16.85 4.53
CA ASN A 87 25.88 -18.21 4.05
C ASN A 87 24.47 -18.76 4.24
N THR A 88 23.80 -18.43 5.32
CA THR A 88 22.40 -18.78 5.52
C THR A 88 21.50 -18.03 4.54
N ALA A 89 21.72 -16.73 4.35
CA ALA A 89 20.92 -15.92 3.44
C ALA A 89 21.05 -16.35 1.97
N ILE A 90 22.25 -16.76 1.51
CA ILE A 90 22.43 -17.26 0.14
C ILE A 90 21.79 -18.64 -0.05
N GLN A 91 21.82 -19.51 0.94
CA GLN A 91 21.10 -20.79 0.89
C GLN A 91 19.58 -20.56 0.77
N MET A 92 19.01 -19.64 1.58
CA MET A 92 17.61 -19.23 1.47
C MET A 92 17.29 -18.67 0.08
N PHE A 93 18.15 -17.80 -0.46
CA PHE A 93 17.99 -17.28 -1.81
C PHE A 93 18.00 -18.38 -2.87
N LEU A 94 18.91 -19.34 -2.79
CA LEU A 94 19.01 -20.46 -3.75
C LEU A 94 17.76 -21.34 -3.71
N GLN A 95 17.21 -21.63 -2.53
CA GLN A 95 15.94 -22.33 -2.36
C GLN A 95 14.78 -21.56 -2.99
N ASP A 96 14.68 -20.26 -2.70
CA ASP A 96 13.67 -19.39 -3.30
C ASP A 96 13.83 -19.31 -4.82
N PHE A 97 15.07 -19.20 -5.32
CA PHE A 97 15.36 -19.12 -6.75
C PHE A 97 15.08 -20.44 -7.49
N ALA A 98 15.24 -21.57 -6.84
CA ALA A 98 14.87 -22.87 -7.43
C ALA A 98 13.36 -22.95 -7.75
N ARG A 99 12.53 -22.29 -6.93
CA ARG A 99 11.05 -22.24 -7.09
C ARG A 99 10.59 -21.09 -7.99
N ASP A 100 11.30 -19.96 -7.99
CA ASP A 100 11.00 -18.76 -8.77
C ASP A 100 12.25 -18.24 -9.48
N ARG A 101 12.55 -18.82 -10.68
CA ARG A 101 13.74 -18.53 -11.49
C ARG A 101 13.63 -17.22 -12.27
N THR A 102 13.27 -16.13 -11.57
CA THR A 102 13.08 -14.81 -12.19
C THR A 102 14.25 -13.86 -11.91
N ARG A 103 14.48 -12.92 -12.84
CA ARG A 103 15.41 -11.81 -12.63
C ARG A 103 15.03 -10.97 -11.40
N ASN A 104 13.74 -10.94 -11.06
CA ASN A 104 13.26 -10.26 -9.86
C ASN A 104 13.77 -10.88 -8.57
N ARG A 105 13.92 -12.21 -8.51
CA ARG A 105 14.46 -12.89 -7.33
C ARG A 105 15.93 -12.51 -7.12
N VAL A 106 16.74 -12.54 -8.17
CA VAL A 106 18.14 -12.10 -8.13
C VAL A 106 18.26 -10.64 -7.70
N ARG A 107 17.42 -9.76 -8.26
CA ARG A 107 17.37 -8.35 -7.87
C ARG A 107 17.11 -8.17 -6.38
N ARG A 108 16.12 -8.88 -5.82
CA ARG A 108 15.77 -8.81 -4.38
C ARG A 108 16.97 -9.23 -3.50
N PHE A 109 17.69 -10.26 -3.89
CA PHE A 109 18.87 -10.70 -3.14
C PHE A 109 20.00 -9.67 -3.20
N LEU A 110 20.30 -9.10 -4.37
CA LEU A 110 21.32 -8.05 -4.50
C LEU A 110 20.92 -6.76 -3.78
N GLN A 111 19.65 -6.37 -3.81
CA GLN A 111 19.14 -5.27 -2.98
C GLN A 111 19.32 -5.56 -1.49
N ALA A 112 19.13 -6.80 -1.05
CA ALA A 112 19.37 -7.20 0.34
C ALA A 112 20.86 -7.14 0.72
N CYS A 113 21.76 -7.50 -0.19
CA CYS A 113 23.21 -7.36 0.01
C CYS A 113 23.62 -5.90 0.18
N ILE A 114 23.09 -5.00 -0.68
CA ILE A 114 23.32 -3.55 -0.55
C ILE A 114 22.79 -3.09 0.81
N LEU A 115 21.54 -3.41 1.14
CA LEU A 115 20.93 -3.02 2.40
C LEU A 115 21.75 -3.50 3.60
N ALA A 116 22.09 -4.78 3.66
CA ALA A 116 22.84 -5.37 4.75
C ALA A 116 24.23 -4.74 4.92
N SER A 117 24.88 -4.31 3.81
CA SER A 117 26.20 -3.67 3.84
C SER A 117 26.16 -2.19 4.25
N GLU A 118 25.02 -1.51 4.07
CA GLU A 118 24.85 -0.07 4.33
C GLU A 118 24.08 0.25 5.61
N VAL A 119 23.48 -0.75 6.25
CA VAL A 119 22.75 -0.60 7.53
C VAL A 119 23.74 -0.27 8.65
N GLY A 120 23.43 0.79 9.40
CA GLY A 120 24.23 1.21 10.54
C GLY A 120 24.13 0.26 11.75
N PRO A 121 25.07 0.35 12.69
CA PRO A 121 25.08 -0.49 13.90
C PRO A 121 23.97 -0.16 14.90
N ASN A 122 23.33 1.01 14.74
CA ASN A 122 22.24 1.49 15.59
C ASN A 122 20.89 0.79 15.30
N ILE A 123 20.77 0.09 14.15
CA ILE A 123 19.56 -0.61 13.80
C ILE A 123 19.37 -1.82 14.71
N GLY A 124 18.20 -1.89 15.33
CA GLY A 124 17.85 -2.98 16.23
C GLY A 124 16.78 -3.93 15.73
N LYS A 125 16.04 -3.51 14.69
CA LYS A 125 14.95 -4.30 14.11
C LYS A 125 14.67 -3.85 12.69
N VAL A 126 14.26 -4.79 11.83
CA VAL A 126 13.76 -4.53 10.48
C VAL A 126 12.26 -4.75 10.45
N TYR A 127 11.51 -3.85 9.83
CA TYR A 127 10.08 -3.96 9.63
C TYR A 127 9.74 -3.71 8.17
N ALA A 128 9.07 -4.63 7.52
CA ALA A 128 8.76 -4.50 6.10
C ALA A 128 7.26 -4.42 5.83
N HIS A 129 6.86 -3.44 5.03
CA HIS A 129 5.51 -3.38 4.47
C HIS A 129 5.47 -4.15 3.15
N PHE A 130 4.45 -5.00 3.00
CA PHE A 130 4.21 -5.94 1.90
C PHE A 130 5.08 -7.20 1.93
N LEU A 131 4.41 -8.36 1.86
CA LEU A 131 5.03 -9.68 1.91
C LEU A 131 5.78 -10.08 0.64
N HIS A 132 5.66 -9.36 -0.48
CA HIS A 132 6.42 -9.67 -1.69
C HIS A 132 7.85 -9.09 -1.70
N ALA A 133 8.21 -8.15 -2.58
CA ALA A 133 9.60 -7.69 -2.73
C ALA A 133 10.20 -7.06 -1.46
N PRO A 134 9.51 -6.16 -0.73
CA PRO A 134 10.07 -5.59 0.50
C PRO A 134 10.40 -6.64 1.55
N ALA A 135 9.48 -7.59 1.80
CA ALA A 135 9.73 -8.66 2.76
C ALA A 135 10.86 -9.59 2.35
N SER A 136 11.03 -9.89 1.04
CA SER A 136 12.17 -10.70 0.57
C SER A 136 13.50 -10.00 0.85
N VAL A 137 13.60 -8.70 0.53
CA VAL A 137 14.80 -7.90 0.78
C VAL A 137 15.09 -7.80 2.27
N ALA A 138 14.06 -7.50 3.08
CA ALA A 138 14.16 -7.40 4.53
C ALA A 138 14.61 -8.73 5.16
N ARG A 139 14.00 -9.87 4.76
CA ARG A 139 14.30 -11.21 5.26
C ARG A 139 15.77 -11.58 5.03
N TYR A 140 16.25 -11.45 3.80
CA TYR A 140 17.66 -11.76 3.49
C TYR A 140 18.62 -10.82 4.24
N ALA A 141 18.35 -9.51 4.25
CA ALA A 141 19.20 -8.53 4.93
C ALA A 141 19.22 -8.76 6.45
N SER A 142 18.08 -9.08 7.06
CA SER A 142 17.96 -9.38 8.49
C SER A 142 18.77 -10.62 8.87
N VAL A 143 18.70 -11.69 8.06
CA VAL A 143 19.52 -12.90 8.28
C VAL A 143 21.00 -12.59 8.15
N MET A 144 21.43 -11.82 7.12
CA MET A 144 22.84 -11.43 6.96
C MET A 144 23.38 -10.67 8.17
N ARG A 145 22.54 -9.87 8.83
CA ARG A 145 22.90 -8.95 9.93
C ARG A 145 22.55 -9.49 11.33
N ASP A 146 21.96 -10.66 11.42
CA ASP A 146 21.40 -11.21 12.66
C ASP A 146 20.46 -10.21 13.37
N LEU A 147 19.52 -9.65 12.60
CA LEU A 147 18.54 -8.71 13.10
C LEU A 147 17.15 -9.35 13.13
N PRO A 148 16.35 -9.12 14.18
CA PRO A 148 14.95 -9.51 14.19
C PRO A 148 14.19 -8.75 13.14
N PHE A 149 13.21 -9.41 12.47
CA PHE A 149 12.37 -8.74 11.51
C PHE A 149 10.90 -9.05 11.69
N SER A 150 10.06 -8.13 11.27
CA SER A 150 8.60 -8.22 11.36
C SER A 150 7.94 -7.68 10.09
N LEU A 151 6.67 -8.00 9.89
CA LEU A 151 5.96 -7.79 8.64
C LEU A 151 4.63 -7.09 8.84
N SER A 152 4.26 -6.27 7.84
CA SER A 152 2.90 -5.78 7.64
C SER A 152 2.39 -6.29 6.28
N ALA A 153 1.37 -7.13 6.32
CA ALA A 153 0.76 -7.77 5.16
C ALA A 153 -0.38 -6.92 4.62
N HIS A 154 -0.45 -6.81 3.30
CA HIS A 154 -1.46 -6.03 2.61
C HIS A 154 -2.16 -6.87 1.54
N ALA A 155 -3.33 -6.42 1.06
CA ALA A 155 -4.18 -7.21 0.21
C ALA A 155 -3.48 -7.82 -1.02
N VAL A 156 -2.71 -7.01 -1.76
CA VAL A 156 -2.09 -7.47 -3.01
C VAL A 156 -1.11 -8.63 -2.80
N ASP A 157 -0.30 -8.56 -1.74
CA ASP A 157 0.70 -9.60 -1.47
C ASP A 157 0.07 -10.88 -0.89
N ILE A 158 -1.00 -10.75 -0.09
CA ILE A 158 -1.72 -11.90 0.47
C ILE A 158 -2.40 -12.73 -0.63
N TRP A 159 -2.99 -12.05 -1.63
CA TRP A 159 -3.83 -12.71 -2.62
C TRP A 159 -3.11 -13.08 -3.92
N THR A 160 -1.92 -12.50 -4.18
CA THR A 160 -1.19 -12.73 -5.43
C THR A 160 0.19 -13.38 -5.26
N SER A 161 0.66 -13.56 -4.02
CA SER A 161 1.90 -14.31 -3.78
C SER A 161 1.61 -15.81 -3.60
N PRO A 162 2.52 -16.69 -4.01
CA PRO A 162 2.37 -18.12 -3.80
C PRO A 162 2.45 -18.46 -2.30
N ASP A 163 1.70 -19.48 -1.89
CA ASP A 163 1.57 -19.87 -0.48
C ASP A 163 2.93 -20.22 0.16
N TRP A 164 3.83 -20.90 -0.57
CA TRP A 164 5.15 -21.22 -0.05
C TRP A 164 5.96 -19.96 0.34
N GLU A 165 5.84 -18.88 -0.47
CA GLU A 165 6.57 -17.64 -0.22
C GLU A 165 5.99 -16.91 1.00
N LEU A 166 4.66 -16.93 1.17
CA LEU A 166 3.98 -16.39 2.35
C LEU A 166 4.37 -17.17 3.61
N THR A 167 4.28 -18.50 3.57
CA THR A 167 4.61 -19.40 4.68
C THR A 167 6.03 -19.14 5.21
N GLU A 168 7.02 -19.14 4.34
CA GLU A 168 8.41 -18.94 4.77
C GLU A 168 8.67 -17.56 5.38
N LYS A 169 8.04 -16.52 4.83
CA LYS A 169 8.20 -15.15 5.36
C LYS A 169 7.53 -14.97 6.72
N ILE A 170 6.32 -15.51 6.88
CA ILE A 170 5.57 -15.43 8.13
C ILE A 170 6.31 -16.20 9.24
N ASN A 171 6.78 -17.42 8.94
CA ASN A 171 7.44 -18.26 9.92
C ASN A 171 8.79 -17.71 10.37
N SER A 172 9.53 -17.04 9.46
CA SER A 172 10.80 -16.39 9.81
C SER A 172 10.64 -15.02 10.50
N ALA A 173 9.44 -14.41 10.46
CA ALA A 173 9.17 -13.15 11.15
C ALA A 173 8.89 -13.37 12.65
N GLU A 174 9.20 -12.36 13.48
CA GLU A 174 8.77 -12.36 14.88
C GLU A 174 7.25 -12.24 14.99
N TRP A 175 6.68 -11.39 14.18
CA TRP A 175 5.23 -11.21 14.05
C TRP A 175 4.88 -10.62 12.68
N THR A 176 3.62 -10.83 12.27
CA THR A 176 3.04 -10.27 11.06
C THR A 176 1.71 -9.61 11.38
N THR A 177 1.53 -8.35 10.98
CA THR A 177 0.23 -7.68 11.06
C THR A 177 -0.53 -7.77 9.75
N VAL A 178 -1.85 -7.70 9.82
CA VAL A 178 -2.75 -7.70 8.65
C VAL A 178 -4.03 -6.94 8.98
N CYS A 179 -4.54 -6.16 8.02
CA CYS A 179 -5.64 -5.22 8.25
C CYS A 179 -7.05 -5.77 7.96
N SER A 180 -7.21 -7.06 7.69
CA SER A 180 -8.53 -7.65 7.40
C SER A 180 -8.69 -9.06 7.97
N LYS A 181 -9.94 -9.41 8.35
CA LYS A 181 -10.26 -10.75 8.88
C LYS A 181 -9.93 -11.86 7.88
N ALA A 182 -10.29 -11.68 6.60
CA ALA A 182 -10.02 -12.66 5.55
C ALA A 182 -8.50 -12.85 5.35
N GLY A 183 -7.73 -11.75 5.32
CA GLY A 183 -6.26 -11.81 5.24
C GLY A 183 -5.66 -12.51 6.47
N ALA A 184 -6.15 -12.22 7.67
CA ALA A 184 -5.69 -12.87 8.90
C ALA A 184 -5.98 -14.39 8.87
N ALA A 185 -7.17 -14.80 8.44
CA ALA A 185 -7.52 -16.21 8.31
C ALA A 185 -6.58 -16.93 7.33
N LYS A 186 -6.36 -16.36 6.14
CA LYS A 186 -5.42 -16.91 5.14
C LYS A 186 -4.00 -17.03 5.70
N LEU A 187 -3.45 -15.97 6.32
CA LEU A 187 -2.07 -16.00 6.82
C LEU A 187 -1.91 -16.95 8.01
N ARG A 188 -2.91 -17.03 8.89
CA ARG A 188 -2.91 -17.99 10.00
C ARG A 188 -2.96 -19.45 9.53
N SER A 189 -3.66 -19.76 8.45
CA SER A 189 -3.69 -21.12 7.88
C SER A 189 -2.36 -21.56 7.28
N LEU A 190 -1.47 -20.60 6.95
CA LEU A 190 -0.13 -20.85 6.38
C LEU A 190 0.97 -20.79 7.44
N ALA A 191 0.70 -20.24 8.62
CA ALA A 191 1.70 -20.06 9.67
C ALA A 191 1.84 -21.32 10.52
N GLU A 192 3.08 -21.75 10.81
CA GLU A 192 3.38 -22.78 11.82
C GLU A 192 2.91 -22.37 13.22
N ASN A 193 3.03 -21.08 13.52
CA ASN A 193 2.51 -20.48 14.75
C ASN A 193 1.51 -19.35 14.40
N PRO A 194 0.20 -19.66 14.35
CA PRO A 194 -0.83 -18.67 14.03
C PRO A 194 -0.91 -17.48 15.00
N SER A 195 -0.41 -17.64 16.24
CA SER A 195 -0.40 -16.57 17.24
C SER A 195 0.53 -15.40 16.89
N LYS A 196 1.48 -15.60 15.97
CA LYS A 196 2.33 -14.53 15.42
C LYS A 196 1.62 -13.63 14.39
N VAL A 197 0.41 -14.00 13.95
CA VAL A 197 -0.38 -13.22 12.98
C VAL A 197 -1.44 -12.40 13.70
N PHE A 198 -1.20 -11.09 13.77
CA PHE A 198 -2.07 -10.13 14.45
C PHE A 198 -2.96 -9.41 13.46
N MET A 199 -4.27 -9.43 13.70
CA MET A 199 -5.19 -8.58 12.96
C MET A 199 -5.19 -7.19 13.61
N LEU A 200 -4.78 -6.19 12.85
CA LEU A 200 -4.72 -4.80 13.27
C LEU A 200 -5.26 -3.91 12.14
N TYR A 201 -6.43 -3.30 12.35
CA TYR A 201 -6.99 -2.36 11.38
C TYR A 201 -6.10 -1.14 11.21
N HIS A 202 -6.07 -0.60 9.99
CA HIS A 202 -5.47 0.70 9.78
C HIS A 202 -6.26 1.76 10.57
N GLY A 203 -5.56 2.70 11.17
CA GLY A 203 -6.17 3.84 11.83
C GLY A 203 -6.35 5.03 10.87
N LEU A 204 -7.16 5.99 11.28
CA LEU A 204 -7.30 7.28 10.62
C LEU A 204 -6.87 8.39 11.60
N ASP A 205 -6.01 9.32 11.14
CA ASP A 205 -5.65 10.49 11.95
C ASP A 205 -6.81 11.51 11.94
N LEU A 206 -7.68 11.44 12.94
CA LEU A 206 -8.85 12.33 13.09
C LEU A 206 -8.46 13.80 13.26
N LYS A 207 -7.20 14.14 13.55
CA LYS A 207 -6.75 15.54 13.54
C LYS A 207 -6.69 16.09 12.11
N ARG A 208 -6.39 15.23 11.14
CA ARG A 208 -6.38 15.56 9.70
C ARG A 208 -7.75 15.40 9.08
N PHE A 209 -8.43 14.32 9.42
CA PHE A 209 -9.78 14.00 8.97
C PHE A 209 -10.78 14.38 10.04
N LYS A 210 -10.82 15.70 10.37
CA LYS A 210 -11.77 16.18 11.36
C LYS A 210 -13.20 15.81 10.95
N PRO A 211 -13.95 15.09 11.80
CA PRO A 211 -15.32 14.73 11.50
C PRO A 211 -16.15 15.96 11.13
N ARG A 212 -17.00 15.82 10.12
CA ARG A 212 -18.00 16.83 9.78
C ARG A 212 -19.23 16.61 10.68
N LYS A 213 -19.89 17.69 11.06
CA LYS A 213 -21.23 17.60 11.64
C LYS A 213 -22.16 17.04 10.55
N LEU A 214 -22.86 15.95 10.85
CA LEU A 214 -23.83 15.38 9.92
C LEU A 214 -24.86 16.46 9.55
N LEU A 215 -24.90 16.79 8.28
CA LEU A 215 -26.00 17.55 7.69
C LEU A 215 -26.92 16.52 7.05
N VAL A 216 -28.21 16.59 7.32
CA VAL A 216 -29.18 15.79 6.58
C VAL A 216 -29.09 16.25 5.12
N PRO A 217 -28.84 15.36 4.14
CA PRO A 217 -28.81 15.76 2.75
C PRO A 217 -30.15 16.37 2.36
N GLU A 218 -30.14 17.59 1.82
CA GLU A 218 -31.36 18.21 1.28
C GLU A 218 -31.72 17.65 -0.10
N ASN A 219 -30.75 16.95 -0.72
CA ASN A 219 -30.88 16.39 -2.06
C ASN A 219 -31.49 14.99 -1.98
N ASP A 220 -32.63 14.79 -2.62
CA ASP A 220 -33.34 13.50 -2.69
C ASP A 220 -33.37 12.89 -4.10
N GLY A 221 -32.70 13.55 -5.06
CA GLY A 221 -32.66 13.12 -6.45
C GLY A 221 -33.86 13.55 -7.28
N THR A 222 -34.81 14.27 -6.73
CA THR A 222 -35.94 14.80 -7.54
C THR A 222 -35.50 15.94 -8.42
N PRO A 223 -36.15 16.17 -9.60
CA PRO A 223 -35.79 17.28 -10.51
C PRO A 223 -36.00 18.67 -9.92
N SER A 224 -36.75 18.80 -8.82
CA SER A 224 -37.01 20.05 -8.11
C SER A 224 -35.89 20.46 -7.15
N LYS A 225 -34.90 19.56 -6.92
CA LYS A 225 -33.77 19.78 -6.04
C LYS A 225 -32.44 19.63 -6.78
N PRO A 226 -31.33 20.12 -6.22
CA PRO A 226 -30.01 19.85 -6.78
C PRO A 226 -29.75 18.33 -6.95
N PRO A 227 -28.92 17.91 -7.92
CA PRO A 227 -28.61 16.50 -8.10
C PRO A 227 -27.89 15.90 -6.90
N VAL A 228 -28.16 14.63 -6.61
CA VAL A 228 -27.43 13.86 -5.61
C VAL A 228 -25.97 13.67 -6.06
N LYS A 229 -25.05 14.11 -5.22
CA LYS A 229 -23.60 14.09 -5.51
C LYS A 229 -22.96 12.81 -5.02
N LEU A 230 -22.66 11.92 -5.94
CA LEU A 230 -21.92 10.70 -5.71
C LEU A 230 -20.42 10.97 -5.84
N ILE A 231 -19.59 10.33 -5.03
CA ILE A 231 -18.13 10.41 -5.16
C ILE A 231 -17.47 9.05 -5.03
N SER A 232 -16.44 8.84 -5.83
CA SER A 232 -15.51 7.71 -5.70
C SER A 232 -14.08 8.22 -5.69
N VAL A 233 -13.25 7.63 -4.83
CA VAL A 233 -11.82 7.93 -4.75
C VAL A 233 -11.02 6.66 -4.86
N GLY A 234 -10.17 6.56 -5.87
CA GLY A 234 -9.34 5.38 -6.08
C GLY A 234 -8.74 5.29 -7.48
N ARG A 235 -7.74 4.44 -7.62
CA ARG A 235 -7.13 4.20 -8.93
C ARG A 235 -8.11 3.50 -9.87
N THR A 236 -8.09 3.87 -11.14
CA THR A 236 -8.87 3.21 -12.21
C THR A 236 -8.23 1.87 -12.60
N VAL A 237 -8.41 0.86 -11.75
CA VAL A 237 -7.97 -0.54 -11.94
C VAL A 237 -9.16 -1.47 -11.76
N GLN A 238 -9.10 -2.67 -12.37
CA GLN A 238 -10.22 -3.61 -12.44
C GLN A 238 -10.87 -3.89 -11.08
N LYS A 239 -10.07 -4.12 -10.04
CA LYS A 239 -10.59 -4.45 -8.71
C LYS A 239 -11.42 -3.35 -8.04
N LYS A 240 -11.40 -2.12 -8.55
CA LYS A 240 -12.22 -1.02 -8.04
C LYS A 240 -13.66 -1.03 -8.57
N GLY A 241 -13.94 -1.80 -9.62
CA GLY A 241 -15.29 -2.04 -10.13
C GLY A 241 -15.99 -0.83 -10.72
N PHE A 242 -15.26 0.21 -11.15
CA PHE A 242 -15.88 1.42 -11.70
C PHE A 242 -16.64 1.19 -13.01
N ASP A 243 -16.33 0.13 -13.73
CA ASP A 243 -17.11 -0.34 -14.88
C ASP A 243 -18.53 -0.77 -14.45
N VAL A 244 -18.65 -1.54 -13.38
CA VAL A 244 -19.93 -1.94 -12.79
C VAL A 244 -20.70 -0.73 -12.27
N LEU A 245 -20.01 0.25 -11.68
CA LEU A 245 -20.66 1.49 -11.23
C LEU A 245 -21.25 2.28 -12.40
N LEU A 246 -20.53 2.37 -13.52
CA LEU A 246 -21.03 3.06 -14.71
C LEU A 246 -22.31 2.40 -15.26
N GLU A 247 -22.36 1.07 -15.30
CA GLU A 247 -23.55 0.32 -15.72
C GLU A 247 -24.72 0.55 -14.76
N ALA A 248 -24.47 0.52 -13.44
CA ALA A 248 -25.46 0.80 -12.43
C ALA A 248 -26.03 2.23 -12.54
N LEU A 249 -25.16 3.22 -12.73
CA LEU A 249 -25.56 4.62 -12.92
C LEU A 249 -26.39 4.83 -14.20
N ALA A 250 -26.02 4.15 -15.30
CA ALA A 250 -26.77 4.19 -16.55
C ALA A 250 -28.15 3.52 -16.46
N SER A 251 -28.35 2.62 -15.50
CA SER A 251 -29.64 1.97 -15.28
C SER A 251 -30.54 2.69 -14.29
N MET A 252 -30.13 3.85 -13.76
CA MET A 252 -30.97 4.63 -12.86
C MET A 252 -32.18 5.22 -13.59
N PRO A 253 -33.34 5.35 -12.93
CA PRO A 253 -34.52 5.96 -13.52
C PRO A 253 -34.26 7.40 -13.99
N ASP A 254 -34.84 7.78 -15.14
CA ASP A 254 -34.65 9.10 -15.77
C ASP A 254 -35.10 10.29 -14.91
N ASN A 255 -35.98 10.04 -13.96
CA ASN A 255 -36.46 11.07 -13.03
C ASN A 255 -35.54 11.29 -11.82
N LEU A 256 -34.40 10.57 -11.71
CA LEU A 256 -33.42 10.78 -10.69
C LEU A 256 -32.27 11.64 -11.18
N CYS A 257 -32.07 12.79 -10.54
CA CYS A 257 -30.97 13.71 -10.83
C CYS A 257 -29.75 13.38 -9.97
N TRP A 258 -28.65 13.01 -10.60
CA TRP A 258 -27.40 12.65 -9.93
C TRP A 258 -26.18 13.18 -10.70
N GLU A 259 -25.08 13.34 -9.99
CA GLU A 259 -23.74 13.61 -10.54
C GLU A 259 -22.75 12.69 -9.88
N TRP A 260 -21.77 12.19 -10.62
CA TRP A 260 -20.69 11.38 -10.07
C TRP A 260 -19.34 12.03 -10.27
N THR A 261 -18.60 12.24 -9.19
CA THR A 261 -17.21 12.70 -9.20
C THR A 261 -16.26 11.53 -8.96
N HIS A 262 -15.31 11.33 -9.86
CA HIS A 262 -14.23 10.37 -9.68
C HIS A 262 -12.90 11.10 -9.41
N ILE A 263 -12.22 10.76 -8.29
CA ILE A 263 -10.88 11.23 -7.96
C ILE A 263 -9.92 10.05 -8.01
N GLY A 264 -8.93 10.14 -8.87
CA GLY A 264 -7.93 9.11 -9.09
C GLY A 264 -7.57 8.99 -10.56
N ASP A 265 -6.53 8.21 -10.84
CA ASP A 265 -6.09 7.91 -12.19
C ASP A 265 -5.56 6.47 -12.25
N GLY A 266 -5.31 5.97 -13.47
CA GLY A 266 -4.77 4.64 -13.67
C GLY A 266 -4.95 4.11 -15.10
N PRO A 267 -4.54 2.86 -15.35
CA PRO A 267 -4.51 2.29 -16.69
C PRO A 267 -5.88 2.20 -17.37
N HIS A 268 -6.99 2.13 -16.61
CA HIS A 268 -8.33 1.98 -17.16
C HIS A 268 -9.08 3.32 -17.34
N THR A 269 -8.48 4.47 -17.02
CA THR A 269 -9.15 5.78 -17.11
C THR A 269 -9.74 6.04 -18.50
N LYS A 270 -8.98 5.81 -19.57
CA LYS A 270 -9.46 6.00 -20.95
C LYS A 270 -10.60 5.04 -21.30
N LYS A 271 -10.48 3.76 -20.89
CA LYS A 271 -11.53 2.74 -21.10
C LYS A 271 -12.83 3.12 -20.40
N LEU A 272 -12.76 3.56 -19.14
CA LEU A 272 -13.94 3.97 -18.37
C LEU A 272 -14.62 5.22 -18.94
N LYS A 273 -13.85 6.22 -19.40
CA LYS A 273 -14.41 7.39 -20.07
C LYS A 273 -15.15 7.01 -21.36
N ASN A 274 -14.57 6.12 -22.16
CA ASN A 274 -15.22 5.64 -23.39
C ASN A 274 -16.49 4.84 -23.06
N HIS A 275 -16.47 4.03 -21.99
CA HIS A 275 -17.63 3.28 -21.54
C HIS A 275 -18.76 4.20 -21.06
N ALA A 276 -18.45 5.23 -20.28
CA ALA A 276 -19.42 6.26 -19.89
C ALA A 276 -20.06 6.94 -21.11
N LYS A 277 -19.26 7.21 -22.16
CA LYS A 277 -19.76 7.78 -23.41
C LYS A 277 -20.70 6.83 -24.14
N SER A 278 -20.36 5.52 -24.23
CA SER A 278 -21.23 4.52 -24.86
C SER A 278 -22.54 4.31 -24.11
N LEU A 279 -22.57 4.56 -22.79
CA LEU A 279 -23.76 4.51 -21.96
C LEU A 279 -24.58 5.81 -21.96
N GLY A 280 -24.12 6.88 -22.62
CA GLY A 280 -24.82 8.17 -22.70
C GLY A 280 -24.80 9.00 -21.41
N ILE A 281 -23.94 8.67 -20.44
CA ILE A 281 -23.93 9.30 -19.11
C ILE A 281 -22.72 10.21 -18.87
N SER A 282 -21.92 10.52 -19.90
CA SER A 282 -20.67 11.28 -19.74
C SER A 282 -20.86 12.65 -19.11
N ASP A 283 -21.97 13.32 -19.38
CA ASP A 283 -22.24 14.70 -18.94
C ASP A 283 -22.52 14.79 -17.44
N PHE A 284 -22.88 13.67 -16.80
CA PHE A 284 -23.11 13.55 -15.36
C PHE A 284 -21.84 13.16 -14.59
N ILE A 285 -20.69 13.00 -15.27
CA ILE A 285 -19.46 12.44 -14.64
C ILE A 285 -18.31 13.45 -14.68
N HIS A 286 -17.75 13.72 -13.50
CA HIS A 286 -16.63 14.62 -13.30
C HIS A 286 -15.33 13.86 -12.99
N TRP A 287 -14.45 13.74 -13.99
CA TRP A 287 -13.13 13.10 -13.83
C TRP A 287 -12.10 14.12 -13.33
N ARG A 288 -11.69 14.05 -12.06
CA ARG A 288 -10.79 15.01 -11.41
C ARG A 288 -9.31 14.61 -11.43
N GLY A 289 -8.97 13.39 -11.92
CA GLY A 289 -7.61 12.88 -11.87
C GLY A 289 -7.11 12.63 -10.44
N ALA A 290 -5.82 12.35 -10.30
CA ALA A 290 -5.21 12.15 -8.98
C ALA A 290 -5.10 13.47 -8.22
N GLN A 291 -5.44 13.47 -6.92
CA GLN A 291 -5.45 14.63 -6.04
C GLN A 291 -4.74 14.32 -4.72
N ASP A 292 -4.28 15.35 -4.03
CA ASP A 292 -3.79 15.25 -2.65
C ASP A 292 -4.93 15.06 -1.64
N SER A 293 -4.58 14.69 -0.39
CA SER A 293 -5.58 14.39 0.64
C SER A 293 -6.46 15.57 1.03
N ASN A 294 -5.97 16.82 0.95
CA ASN A 294 -6.78 17.99 1.30
C ASN A 294 -7.92 18.19 0.30
N LYS A 295 -7.60 18.05 -1.00
CA LYS A 295 -8.60 18.14 -2.06
C LYS A 295 -9.60 16.98 -1.99
N VAL A 296 -9.13 15.77 -1.63
CA VAL A 296 -10.00 14.60 -1.41
C VAL A 296 -10.97 14.87 -0.26
N ILE A 297 -10.49 15.36 0.89
CA ILE A 297 -11.34 15.71 2.05
C ILE A 297 -12.39 16.76 1.67
N MET A 298 -11.99 17.81 0.94
CA MET A 298 -12.92 18.84 0.49
C MET A 298 -14.01 18.28 -0.42
N ALA A 299 -13.63 17.39 -1.36
CA ALA A 299 -14.59 16.77 -2.26
C ALA A 299 -15.56 15.82 -1.53
N LEU A 300 -15.04 15.02 -0.57
CA LEU A 300 -15.88 14.16 0.28
C LEU A 300 -16.92 14.98 1.07
N ARG A 301 -16.52 16.15 1.60
CA ARG A 301 -17.43 17.06 2.32
C ARG A 301 -18.52 17.69 1.46
N GLN A 302 -18.30 17.78 0.16
CA GLN A 302 -19.23 18.38 -0.81
C GLN A 302 -20.12 17.34 -1.48
N SER A 303 -19.96 16.05 -1.15
CA SER A 303 -20.71 14.95 -1.71
C SER A 303 -21.71 14.37 -0.71
N ASP A 304 -22.76 13.76 -1.24
CA ASP A 304 -23.84 13.16 -0.45
C ASP A 304 -23.58 11.66 -0.18
N PHE A 305 -23.00 10.94 -1.17
CA PHE A 305 -22.67 9.51 -1.04
C PHE A 305 -21.29 9.17 -1.56
N PHE A 306 -20.58 8.36 -0.77
CA PHE A 306 -19.34 7.71 -1.22
C PHE A 306 -19.64 6.31 -1.74
N VAL A 307 -19.23 6.01 -2.99
CA VAL A 307 -19.47 4.72 -3.64
C VAL A 307 -18.14 4.11 -4.08
N LEU A 308 -17.87 2.86 -3.67
CA LEU A 308 -16.65 2.13 -4.06
C LEU A 308 -16.97 0.64 -4.25
N PRO A 309 -17.39 0.20 -5.44
CA PRO A 309 -17.84 -1.16 -5.72
C PRO A 309 -16.67 -2.13 -5.95
N CYS A 310 -15.76 -2.25 -4.98
CA CYS A 310 -14.59 -3.11 -5.07
C CYS A 310 -14.99 -4.56 -5.33
N ARG A 311 -14.26 -5.23 -6.22
CA ARG A 311 -14.42 -6.64 -6.57
C ARG A 311 -13.09 -7.36 -6.64
N ARG A 312 -13.10 -8.67 -6.76
CA ARG A 312 -11.92 -9.46 -7.09
C ARG A 312 -11.59 -9.28 -8.58
N ASP A 313 -10.32 -9.03 -8.91
CA ASP A 313 -9.88 -8.98 -10.29
C ASP A 313 -9.51 -10.38 -10.84
N ASP A 314 -9.20 -10.46 -12.14
CA ASP A 314 -8.90 -11.72 -12.84
C ASP A 314 -7.64 -12.41 -12.31
N TYR A 315 -6.78 -11.68 -11.60
CA TYR A 315 -5.56 -12.20 -10.95
C TYR A 315 -5.77 -12.59 -9.48
N GLY A 316 -7.03 -12.56 -9.01
CA GLY A 316 -7.37 -12.87 -7.62
C GLY A 316 -7.10 -11.73 -6.63
N ASN A 317 -6.61 -10.57 -7.10
CA ASN A 317 -6.35 -9.43 -6.23
C ASN A 317 -7.66 -8.74 -5.85
N GLN A 318 -7.79 -8.39 -4.58
CA GLN A 318 -8.93 -7.67 -4.03
C GLN A 318 -8.46 -6.67 -2.97
N ASP A 319 -9.28 -5.69 -2.65
CA ASP A 319 -8.95 -4.79 -1.54
C ASP A 319 -9.20 -5.48 -0.19
N GLY A 320 -8.32 -5.23 0.78
CA GLY A 320 -8.51 -5.68 2.16
C GLY A 320 -9.41 -4.72 2.93
N LEU A 321 -8.86 -3.54 3.24
CA LEU A 321 -9.57 -2.43 3.85
C LEU A 321 -9.16 -1.15 3.09
N PRO A 322 -9.98 -0.65 2.15
CA PRO A 322 -9.70 0.59 1.47
C PRO A 322 -9.73 1.77 2.45
N ASN A 323 -8.59 2.44 2.67
CA ASN A 323 -8.49 3.53 3.64
C ASN A 323 -9.48 4.67 3.36
N VAL A 324 -9.76 4.93 2.09
CA VAL A 324 -10.70 5.96 1.68
C VAL A 324 -12.13 5.73 2.21
N LEU A 325 -12.51 4.49 2.55
CA LEU A 325 -13.79 4.23 3.24
C LEU A 325 -13.81 4.88 4.62
N MET A 326 -12.71 4.73 5.39
CA MET A 326 -12.59 5.37 6.71
C MET A 326 -12.52 6.90 6.56
N GLU A 327 -11.82 7.38 5.53
CA GLU A 327 -11.75 8.80 5.20
C GLU A 327 -13.15 9.36 4.88
N ALA A 328 -13.93 8.67 4.06
CA ALA A 328 -15.30 9.05 3.72
C ALA A 328 -16.22 9.01 4.97
N GLN A 329 -16.20 7.91 5.73
CA GLN A 329 -16.98 7.76 6.95
C GLN A 329 -16.68 8.85 7.99
N SER A 330 -15.43 9.34 8.05
CA SER A 330 -15.08 10.45 8.95
C SER A 330 -15.69 11.79 8.54
N GLN A 331 -16.17 11.91 7.32
CA GLN A 331 -16.80 13.14 6.81
C GLN A 331 -18.35 13.08 6.81
N GLY A 332 -18.95 11.97 7.21
CA GLY A 332 -20.41 11.78 7.37
C GLY A 332 -20.98 10.88 6.30
#